data_f98c7f81d9b836ef003da5aa4ef8708d
#
_entry.id   f98c7f81d9b836ef003da5aa4ef8708d
#
_cell.length_a   1.000
_cell.length_b   1.000
_cell.length_c   1.000
_cell.angle_alpha   90.00
_cell.angle_beta   90.00
_cell.angle_gamma   90.00
#
_symmetry.space_group_name_H-M   'P 1'
#
loop_
_entity.id
_entity.type
_entity.pdbx_description
1 polymer ?
#
loop_
_entity_poly.entity_id
_entity_poly.type
_entity_poly.pdbx_seq_one_letter_code
_entity_poly.pdbx_strand_id
1 'polypeptide(L)'
;KDKWEKQVELGLEGDGNDALVSKFGRGVKKVHPYWLVRKNDKFSYGKRVGLKVEPPTWEPSGTGEVVRVVYPIEYADGNIEYMVGEREGVLKNLYAHLSNNLMNETFGICENRYKATDVQKKKIIEKKQELLAKAKVHASLDDILDDPELQPYISPGWTEPQSRESMIIRKMRNNIMKSIPKDFGNPVAAQEYRTLDDVVYQQVTEEIEQNANSEEFQVEDEVVEVGNTGTMIADNSNATKDDKKQSNDES
;
A
#
# COMPACT_ATOMS: atom_id res chain seq x y z
N LYS A 1 -11.98 20.25 -28.34
CA LYS A 1 -10.93 21.12 -27.75
C LYS A 1 -10.89 20.78 -26.29
N ASP A 2 -9.98 19.92 -25.89
CA ASP A 2 -9.79 19.53 -24.50
C ASP A 2 -9.25 20.76 -23.74
N LYS A 3 -10.07 21.29 -22.86
CA LYS A 3 -9.65 22.32 -21.92
C LYS A 3 -8.89 21.61 -20.80
N TRP A 4 -7.62 21.89 -20.66
CA TRP A 4 -6.85 21.54 -19.48
C TRP A 4 -7.40 22.35 -18.30
N GLU A 5 -8.06 21.69 -17.37
CA GLU A 5 -8.44 22.26 -16.08
C GLU A 5 -7.35 21.95 -15.06
N LYS A 6 -6.87 22.99 -14.40
CA LYS A 6 -5.98 22.81 -13.25
C LYS A 6 -6.82 22.35 -12.06
N GLN A 7 -6.63 21.12 -11.65
CA GLN A 7 -7.22 20.61 -10.41
C GLN A 7 -6.28 20.87 -9.24
N VAL A 8 -6.85 21.36 -8.13
CA VAL A 8 -6.13 21.48 -6.86
C VAL A 8 -6.42 20.23 -6.05
N GLU A 9 -5.41 19.41 -5.85
CA GLU A 9 -5.48 18.23 -5.00
C GLU A 9 -5.21 18.62 -3.55
N LEU A 10 -6.15 18.34 -2.66
CA LEU A 10 -6.04 18.55 -1.21
C LEU A 10 -5.70 17.22 -0.55
N GLY A 11 -4.45 17.08 -0.08
CA GLY A 11 -4.01 15.92 0.70
C GLY A 11 -3.93 16.25 2.19
N LEU A 12 -4.54 15.41 3.05
CA LEU A 12 -4.37 15.49 4.50
C LEU A 12 -3.11 14.73 4.92
N GLU A 13 -2.14 15.45 5.50
CA GLU A 13 -0.90 14.86 5.96
C GLU A 13 -0.48 15.38 7.36
N GLY A 14 0.33 14.61 8.06
CA GLY A 14 0.93 15.00 9.33
C GLY A 14 -0.11 15.41 10.37
N ASP A 15 -0.04 16.65 10.84
CA ASP A 15 -0.90 17.18 11.91
C ASP A 15 -2.39 17.21 11.51
N GLY A 16 -2.70 17.30 10.20
CA GLY A 16 -4.08 17.20 9.72
C GLY A 16 -4.67 15.82 9.98
N ASN A 17 -3.91 14.74 9.80
CA ASN A 17 -4.35 13.38 10.13
C ASN A 17 -4.48 13.17 11.63
N ASP A 18 -3.59 13.75 12.46
CA ASP A 18 -3.68 13.69 13.92
C ASP A 18 -4.96 14.38 14.41
N ALA A 19 -5.26 15.58 13.88
CA ALA A 19 -6.48 16.32 14.19
C ALA A 19 -7.74 15.56 13.77
N LEU A 20 -7.70 14.92 12.58
CA LEU A 20 -8.81 14.12 12.08
C LEU A 20 -9.10 12.91 12.99
N VAL A 21 -8.07 12.18 13.41
CA VAL A 21 -8.21 11.04 14.32
C VAL A 21 -8.66 11.50 15.71
N SER A 22 -8.12 12.61 16.20
CA SER A 22 -8.54 13.18 17.50
C SER A 22 -10.03 13.55 17.54
N LYS A 23 -10.61 13.94 16.40
CA LYS A 23 -12.01 14.36 16.29
C LYS A 23 -12.96 13.25 15.87
N PHE A 24 -12.54 12.40 14.96
CA PHE A 24 -13.41 11.42 14.28
C PHE A 24 -12.94 9.98 14.46
N GLY A 25 -11.80 9.72 15.14
CA GLY A 25 -11.34 8.37 15.40
C GLY A 25 -12.38 7.58 16.20
N ARG A 26 -12.76 6.40 15.68
CA ARG A 26 -13.78 5.56 16.32
C ARG A 26 -13.33 5.14 17.74
N GLY A 27 -14.05 5.60 18.74
CA GLY A 27 -13.75 5.32 20.13
C GLY A 27 -12.50 6.00 20.67
N VAL A 28 -11.83 6.84 19.90
CA VAL A 28 -10.65 7.60 20.32
C VAL A 28 -11.10 8.74 21.25
N LYS A 29 -10.51 8.79 22.44
CA LYS A 29 -10.68 9.87 23.41
C LYS A 29 -9.60 10.92 23.26
N LYS A 30 -8.34 10.49 23.04
CA LYS A 30 -7.19 11.38 22.92
C LYS A 30 -6.06 10.75 22.13
N VAL A 31 -5.49 11.52 21.22
CA VAL A 31 -4.21 11.24 20.58
C VAL A 31 -3.12 11.94 21.40
N HIS A 32 -2.24 11.18 22.02
CA HIS A 32 -1.12 11.74 22.78
C HIS A 32 0.04 12.10 21.85
N PRO A 33 0.98 12.96 22.26
CA PRO A 33 2.18 13.26 21.51
C PRO A 33 2.95 12.00 21.15
N TYR A 34 3.38 11.92 19.90
CA TYR A 34 4.13 10.76 19.39
C TYR A 34 5.59 10.77 19.86
N TRP A 35 6.16 9.58 19.93
CA TRP A 35 7.58 9.39 20.23
C TRP A 35 8.35 9.17 18.94
N LEU A 36 9.55 9.74 18.87
CA LEU A 36 10.51 9.50 17.79
C LEU A 36 11.61 8.59 18.31
N VAL A 37 11.48 7.30 18.03
CA VAL A 37 12.46 6.30 18.45
C VAL A 37 13.57 6.23 17.41
N ARG A 38 14.80 6.49 17.87
CA ARG A 38 16.00 6.50 17.02
C ARG A 38 16.70 5.16 17.06
N LYS A 39 17.54 4.93 16.08
CA LYS A 39 18.31 3.68 15.91
C LYS A 39 19.12 3.27 17.13
N ASN A 40 19.72 4.26 17.81
CA ASN A 40 20.57 4.03 18.98
C ASN A 40 19.80 4.07 20.31
N ASP A 41 18.49 4.27 20.29
CA ASP A 41 17.66 4.25 21.49
C ASP A 41 17.48 2.82 21.99
N LYS A 42 17.34 2.67 23.30
CA LYS A 42 16.88 1.40 23.85
C LYS A 42 15.35 1.38 23.78
N PHE A 43 14.83 0.51 22.93
CA PHE A 43 13.39 0.36 22.74
C PHE A 43 12.99 -1.10 22.82
N SER A 44 11.95 -1.42 23.57
CA SER A 44 11.29 -2.71 23.51
C SER A 44 9.79 -2.55 23.29
N TYR A 45 9.24 -3.39 22.41
CA TYR A 45 7.80 -3.39 22.15
C TYR A 45 7.00 -3.75 23.38
N GLY A 46 5.82 -3.16 23.51
CA GLY A 46 4.83 -3.59 24.48
C GLY A 46 4.41 -5.04 24.28
N LYS A 47 4.07 -5.71 25.35
CA LYS A 47 3.56 -7.09 25.28
C LYS A 47 2.03 -7.06 25.28
N ARG A 48 1.44 -7.91 24.44
CA ARG A 48 0.00 -8.14 24.45
C ARG A 48 -0.29 -9.47 25.16
N VAL A 49 -1.06 -9.41 26.25
CA VAL A 49 -1.50 -10.57 26.99
C VAL A 49 -3.04 -10.56 27.01
N GLY A 50 -3.63 -11.36 26.11
CA GLY A 50 -5.07 -11.33 25.86
C GLY A 50 -5.50 -9.94 25.32
N LEU A 51 -6.39 -9.24 26.01
CA LEU A 51 -6.85 -7.89 25.68
C LEU A 51 -6.00 -6.78 26.33
N LYS A 52 -5.12 -7.13 27.24
CA LYS A 52 -4.25 -6.17 27.91
C LYS A 52 -2.99 -5.91 27.08
N VAL A 53 -2.64 -4.67 26.93
CA VAL A 53 -1.41 -4.22 26.26
C VAL A 53 -0.52 -3.56 27.30
N GLU A 54 0.64 -4.17 27.58
CA GLU A 54 1.68 -3.51 28.36
C GLU A 54 2.36 -2.43 27.50
N PRO A 55 2.68 -1.26 28.09
CA PRO A 55 3.31 -0.18 27.34
C PRO A 55 4.70 -0.62 26.82
N PRO A 56 5.15 -0.11 25.65
CA PRO A 56 6.54 -0.22 25.24
C PRO A 56 7.44 0.54 26.20
N THR A 57 8.70 0.12 26.31
CA THR A 57 9.71 0.87 27.05
C THR A 57 10.64 1.59 26.08
N TRP A 58 11.04 2.82 26.44
CA TRP A 58 11.88 3.65 25.60
C TRP A 58 12.82 4.51 26.45
N GLU A 59 14.13 4.36 26.20
CA GLU A 59 15.19 5.21 26.74
C GLU A 59 15.88 5.92 25.56
N PRO A 60 15.64 7.24 25.39
CA PRO A 60 16.19 7.99 24.27
C PRO A 60 17.71 8.20 24.40
N SER A 61 18.45 7.93 23.34
CA SER A 61 19.88 8.26 23.21
C SER A 61 20.11 9.64 22.58
N GLY A 62 19.10 10.15 21.86
CA GLY A 62 19.15 11.39 21.12
C GLY A 62 19.97 11.32 19.82
N THR A 63 20.47 10.15 19.42
CA THR A 63 21.34 9.96 18.25
C THR A 63 20.84 8.89 17.29
N GLY A 64 21.23 9.02 16.02
CA GLY A 64 20.83 8.12 14.94
C GLY A 64 19.55 8.59 14.21
N GLU A 65 19.27 7.94 13.10
CA GLU A 65 18.04 8.13 12.31
C GLU A 65 16.79 7.67 13.09
N VAL A 66 15.64 8.23 12.77
CA VAL A 66 14.36 7.79 13.35
C VAL A 66 13.94 6.50 12.66
N VAL A 67 13.87 5.42 13.42
CA VAL A 67 13.46 4.11 12.92
C VAL A 67 12.01 3.78 13.22
N ARG A 68 11.41 4.42 14.24
CA ARG A 68 10.00 4.21 14.62
C ARG A 68 9.34 5.50 15.05
N VAL A 69 8.04 5.56 14.78
CA VAL A 69 7.13 6.52 15.41
C VAL A 69 6.14 5.73 16.26
N VAL A 70 5.96 6.13 17.51
CA VAL A 70 5.01 5.48 18.42
C VAL A 70 3.95 6.50 18.83
N TYR A 71 2.69 6.16 18.60
CA TYR A 71 1.54 6.95 19.06
C TYR A 71 0.82 6.26 20.19
N PRO A 72 0.82 6.82 21.42
CA PRO A 72 -0.12 6.40 22.44
C PRO A 72 -1.51 6.97 22.12
N ILE A 73 -2.50 6.10 21.90
CA ILE A 73 -3.89 6.45 21.60
C ILE A 73 -4.76 6.01 22.78
N GLU A 74 -5.39 6.95 23.43
CA GLU A 74 -6.33 6.70 24.53
C GLU A 74 -7.74 6.53 23.95
N TYR A 75 -8.39 5.43 24.28
CA TYR A 75 -9.76 5.13 23.88
C TYR A 75 -10.76 5.49 25.00
N ALA A 76 -12.04 5.59 24.63
CA ALA A 76 -13.12 5.98 25.54
C ALA A 76 -13.33 5.00 26.70
N ASP A 77 -12.94 3.74 26.55
CA ASP A 77 -12.95 2.70 27.58
C ASP A 77 -11.78 2.79 28.58
N GLY A 78 -10.90 3.77 28.40
CA GLY A 78 -9.72 4.00 29.23
C GLY A 78 -8.49 3.18 28.84
N ASN A 79 -8.58 2.33 27.81
CA ASN A 79 -7.43 1.60 27.29
C ASN A 79 -6.52 2.55 26.50
N ILE A 80 -5.20 2.30 26.58
CA ILE A 80 -4.20 3.00 25.74
C ILE A 80 -3.59 1.97 24.82
N GLU A 81 -3.69 2.21 23.51
CA GLU A 81 -2.97 1.45 22.49
C GLU A 81 -1.74 2.23 22.03
N TYR A 82 -0.65 1.50 21.83
CA TYR A 82 0.60 2.05 21.31
C TYR A 82 0.77 1.63 19.85
N MET A 83 0.39 2.53 18.94
CA MET A 83 0.50 2.30 17.50
C MET A 83 1.93 2.58 17.05
N VAL A 84 2.58 1.59 16.44
CA VAL A 84 3.98 1.70 16.01
C VAL A 84 4.05 1.72 14.49
N GLY A 85 4.70 2.74 13.95
CA GLY A 85 5.05 2.84 12.53
C GLY A 85 6.54 2.67 12.35
N GLU A 86 6.95 1.68 11.57
CA GLU A 86 8.35 1.40 11.25
C GLU A 86 8.80 2.18 10.02
N ARG A 87 10.10 2.53 9.98
CA ARG A 87 10.74 3.18 8.83
C ARG A 87 10.60 2.36 7.55
N GLU A 88 10.75 1.03 7.65
CA GLU A 88 10.59 0.12 6.51
C GLU A 88 9.16 0.12 5.95
N GLY A 89 8.17 0.40 6.79
CA GLY A 89 6.77 0.55 6.36
C GLY A 89 6.53 1.71 5.39
N VAL A 90 7.49 2.64 5.27
CA VAL A 90 7.44 3.78 4.35
C VAL A 90 7.83 3.37 2.91
N LEU A 91 8.46 2.21 2.71
CA LEU A 91 8.82 1.70 1.38
C LEU A 91 7.65 1.73 0.40
N LYS A 92 6.47 1.28 0.82
CA LYS A 92 5.26 1.32 -0.01
C LYS A 92 4.89 2.73 -0.49
N ASN A 93 5.10 3.74 0.36
CA ASN A 93 4.83 5.13 0.01
C ASN A 93 5.85 5.66 -1.01
N LEU A 94 7.12 5.25 -0.88
CA LEU A 94 8.17 5.61 -1.82
C LEU A 94 7.97 4.93 -3.18
N TYR A 95 7.56 3.65 -3.20
CA TYR A 95 7.22 2.97 -4.46
C TYR A 95 6.05 3.62 -5.17
N ALA A 96 4.98 3.97 -4.45
CA ALA A 96 3.84 4.69 -5.01
C ALA A 96 4.26 6.06 -5.56
N HIS A 97 5.11 6.80 -4.81
CA HIS A 97 5.64 8.08 -5.26
C HIS A 97 6.48 7.94 -6.54
N LEU A 98 7.39 6.96 -6.60
CA LEU A 98 8.22 6.70 -7.77
C LEU A 98 7.35 6.29 -8.98
N SER A 99 6.38 5.40 -8.79
CA SER A 99 5.45 4.97 -9.83
C SER A 99 4.67 6.16 -10.40
N ASN A 100 4.13 7.03 -9.55
CA ASN A 100 3.40 8.22 -9.97
C ASN A 100 4.29 9.19 -10.76
N ASN A 101 5.52 9.43 -10.32
CA ASN A 101 6.44 10.31 -11.04
C ASN A 101 6.83 9.73 -12.40
N LEU A 102 6.99 8.43 -12.50
CA LEU A 102 7.29 7.73 -13.75
C LEU A 102 6.07 7.65 -14.69
N MET A 103 4.84 7.91 -14.22
CA MET A 103 3.62 7.73 -15.00
C MET A 103 3.65 8.48 -16.33
N ASN A 104 4.05 9.75 -16.31
CA ASN A 104 4.10 10.62 -17.48
C ASN A 104 5.51 10.79 -18.06
N GLU A 105 6.51 10.09 -17.51
CA GLU A 105 7.89 10.20 -17.94
C GLU A 105 8.09 9.55 -19.32
N THR A 106 8.80 10.24 -20.19
CA THR A 106 9.10 9.77 -21.56
C THR A 106 10.56 9.36 -21.74
N PHE A 107 11.42 9.62 -20.78
CA PHE A 107 12.86 9.34 -20.79
C PHE A 107 13.58 9.94 -22.02
N GLY A 108 13.02 11.00 -22.60
CA GLY A 108 13.54 11.60 -23.83
C GLY A 108 13.32 10.76 -25.11
N ILE A 109 12.58 9.65 -25.03
CA ILE A 109 12.28 8.75 -26.16
C ILE A 109 11.32 9.42 -27.15
N CYS A 110 10.45 10.30 -26.65
CA CYS A 110 9.57 11.13 -27.47
C CYS A 110 9.29 12.47 -26.75
N GLU A 111 9.00 13.50 -27.52
CA GLU A 111 8.63 14.81 -26.98
C GLU A 111 7.23 14.83 -26.34
N ASN A 112 6.33 14.00 -26.86
CA ASN A 112 4.94 13.96 -26.41
C ASN A 112 4.43 12.52 -26.37
N ARG A 113 4.09 12.03 -25.18
CA ARG A 113 3.58 10.67 -24.94
C ARG A 113 2.35 10.34 -25.80
N TYR A 114 1.45 11.31 -26.00
CA TYR A 114 0.21 11.09 -26.77
C TYR A 114 0.46 10.94 -28.28
N LYS A 115 1.60 11.41 -28.78
CA LYS A 115 2.02 11.28 -30.18
C LYS A 115 3.07 10.20 -30.40
N ALA A 116 3.42 9.46 -29.33
CA ALA A 116 4.42 8.40 -29.41
C ALA A 116 3.95 7.26 -30.31
N THR A 117 4.85 6.73 -31.13
CA THR A 117 4.64 5.50 -31.90
C THR A 117 4.57 4.31 -30.97
N ASP A 118 3.99 3.19 -31.41
CA ASP A 118 3.86 2.00 -30.58
C ASP A 118 5.23 1.44 -30.16
N VAL A 119 6.24 1.55 -31.01
CA VAL A 119 7.63 1.20 -30.68
C VAL A 119 8.18 2.10 -29.56
N GLN A 120 7.90 3.40 -29.60
CA GLN A 120 8.33 4.34 -28.56
C GLN A 120 7.59 4.08 -27.24
N LYS A 121 6.29 3.81 -27.30
CA LYS A 121 5.48 3.44 -26.12
C LYS A 121 6.04 2.19 -25.44
N LYS A 122 6.36 1.15 -26.22
CA LYS A 122 6.94 -0.08 -25.70
C LYS A 122 8.26 0.18 -24.96
N LYS A 123 9.17 0.94 -25.57
CA LYS A 123 10.45 1.30 -24.93
C LYS A 123 10.26 2.13 -23.63
N ILE A 124 9.27 3.01 -23.60
CA ILE A 124 8.93 3.79 -22.39
C ILE A 124 8.46 2.86 -21.28
N ILE A 125 7.57 1.90 -21.58
CA ILE A 125 7.07 0.93 -20.61
C ILE A 125 8.20 0.04 -20.11
N GLU A 126 9.04 -0.50 -21.01
CA GLU A 126 10.20 -1.31 -20.64
C GLU A 126 11.13 -0.56 -19.67
N LYS A 127 11.42 0.73 -19.95
CA LYS A 127 12.28 1.56 -19.09
C LYS A 127 11.66 1.83 -17.73
N LYS A 128 10.35 2.07 -17.67
CA LYS A 128 9.62 2.20 -16.40
C LYS A 128 9.72 0.93 -15.56
N GLN A 129 9.45 -0.22 -16.18
CA GLN A 129 9.51 -1.52 -15.51
C GLN A 129 10.91 -1.83 -14.98
N GLU A 130 11.94 -1.48 -15.77
CA GLU A 130 13.34 -1.61 -15.35
C GLU A 130 13.62 -0.81 -14.07
N LEU A 131 13.24 0.47 -14.04
CA LEU A 131 13.47 1.35 -12.88
C LEU A 131 12.66 0.90 -11.65
N LEU A 132 11.41 0.50 -11.84
CA LEU A 132 10.58 -0.02 -10.73
C LEU A 132 11.09 -1.38 -10.22
N ALA A 133 11.56 -2.26 -11.09
CA ALA A 133 12.20 -3.51 -10.71
C ALA A 133 13.50 -3.27 -9.95
N LYS A 134 14.31 -2.31 -10.41
CA LYS A 134 15.53 -1.89 -9.72
C LYS A 134 15.24 -1.39 -8.31
N ALA A 135 14.24 -0.52 -8.14
CA ALA A 135 13.81 -0.05 -6.82
C ALA A 135 13.40 -1.20 -5.89
N LYS A 136 12.77 -2.26 -6.40
CA LYS A 136 12.33 -3.44 -5.61
C LYS A 136 13.47 -4.34 -5.17
N VAL A 137 14.63 -4.29 -5.81
CA VAL A 137 15.81 -5.10 -5.44
C VAL A 137 16.55 -4.50 -4.25
N HIS A 138 16.42 -3.21 -4.00
CA HIS A 138 17.07 -2.56 -2.86
C HIS A 138 16.55 -3.09 -1.53
N ALA A 139 17.46 -3.31 -0.58
CA ALA A 139 17.15 -3.88 0.72
C ALA A 139 16.50 -2.87 1.68
N SER A 140 16.78 -1.58 1.50
CA SER A 140 16.30 -0.53 2.40
C SER A 140 15.73 0.68 1.67
N LEU A 141 14.95 1.50 2.40
CA LEU A 141 14.46 2.77 1.93
C LEU A 141 15.60 3.71 1.50
N ASP A 142 16.66 3.74 2.30
CA ASP A 142 17.78 4.64 2.10
C ASP A 142 18.60 4.26 0.86
N ASP A 143 18.73 2.96 0.55
CA ASP A 143 19.39 2.48 -0.67
C ASP A 143 18.67 2.98 -1.94
N ILE A 144 17.33 3.02 -1.93
CA ILE A 144 16.54 3.56 -3.05
C ILE A 144 16.76 5.07 -3.18
N LEU A 145 16.75 5.78 -2.05
CA LEU A 145 16.91 7.24 -2.03
C LEU A 145 18.33 7.69 -2.43
N ASP A 146 19.32 6.84 -2.24
CA ASP A 146 20.72 7.09 -2.59
C ASP A 146 21.10 6.55 -3.97
N ASP A 147 20.21 5.82 -4.67
CA ASP A 147 20.49 5.31 -6.00
C ASP A 147 20.46 6.45 -7.05
N PRO A 148 21.60 6.74 -7.72
CA PRO A 148 21.71 7.86 -8.65
C PRO A 148 20.84 7.73 -9.91
N GLU A 149 20.41 6.52 -10.28
CA GLU A 149 19.51 6.31 -11.41
C GLU A 149 18.03 6.55 -11.03
N LEU A 150 17.68 6.37 -9.76
CA LEU A 150 16.33 6.59 -9.24
C LEU A 150 16.10 8.03 -8.76
N GLN A 151 17.13 8.68 -8.25
CA GLN A 151 17.06 10.05 -7.73
C GLN A 151 16.40 11.08 -8.66
N PRO A 152 16.63 11.07 -9.99
CA PRO A 152 15.97 12.01 -10.90
C PRO A 152 14.45 11.92 -10.92
N TYR A 153 13.91 10.76 -10.51
CA TYR A 153 12.46 10.48 -10.50
C TYR A 153 11.85 10.55 -9.11
N ILE A 154 12.63 10.95 -8.11
CA ILE A 154 12.19 11.12 -6.72
C ILE A 154 12.21 12.60 -6.40
N SER A 155 11.11 13.14 -5.82
CA SER A 155 11.05 14.55 -5.51
C SER A 155 12.05 14.98 -4.42
N PRO A 156 12.53 16.23 -4.47
CA PRO A 156 13.53 16.74 -3.52
C PRO A 156 13.17 16.58 -2.05
N GLY A 157 11.87 16.58 -1.71
CA GLY A 157 11.41 16.35 -0.35
C GLY A 157 11.87 15.01 0.25
N TRP A 158 12.15 14.02 -0.60
CA TRP A 158 12.66 12.71 -0.18
C TRP A 158 14.19 12.59 -0.25
N THR A 159 14.84 13.31 -1.17
CA THR A 159 16.27 13.12 -1.45
C THR A 159 17.16 14.15 -0.77
N GLU A 160 16.63 15.36 -0.55
CA GLU A 160 17.41 16.44 0.07
C GLU A 160 17.67 16.14 1.58
N PRO A 161 18.93 16.26 2.05
CA PRO A 161 19.28 15.91 3.43
C PRO A 161 18.46 16.61 4.50
N GLN A 162 18.09 17.88 4.28
CA GLN A 162 17.33 18.68 5.25
C GLN A 162 15.85 18.29 5.35
N SER A 163 15.28 17.65 4.34
CA SER A 163 13.83 17.32 4.29
C SER A 163 13.55 15.81 4.34
N ARG A 164 14.54 14.99 3.97
CA ARG A 164 14.44 13.52 3.89
C ARG A 164 13.84 12.91 5.17
N GLU A 165 14.46 13.18 6.30
CA GLU A 165 14.04 12.61 7.59
C GLU A 165 12.64 13.09 7.99
N SER A 166 12.34 14.36 7.79
CA SER A 166 11.01 14.93 8.05
C SER A 166 9.92 14.30 7.17
N MET A 167 10.26 14.00 5.90
CA MET A 167 9.35 13.31 4.98
C MET A 167 9.06 11.89 5.46
N ILE A 168 10.09 11.14 5.83
CA ILE A 168 9.96 9.76 6.31
C ILE A 168 9.12 9.71 7.59
N ILE A 169 9.41 10.57 8.57
CA ILE A 169 8.64 10.71 9.80
C ILE A 169 7.16 11.01 9.48
N ARG A 170 6.90 11.96 8.59
CA ARG A 170 5.54 12.31 8.17
C ARG A 170 4.81 11.11 7.55
N LYS A 171 5.47 10.29 6.73
CA LYS A 171 4.84 9.09 6.14
C LYS A 171 4.61 8.00 7.18
N MET A 172 5.51 7.77 8.14
CA MET A 172 5.26 6.87 9.27
C MET A 172 4.02 7.30 10.07
N ARG A 173 3.92 8.59 10.41
CA ARG A 173 2.75 9.17 11.10
C ARG A 173 1.47 8.94 10.31
N ASN A 174 1.47 9.28 9.03
CA ASN A 174 0.31 9.11 8.15
C ASN A 174 -0.15 7.65 8.07
N ASN A 175 0.78 6.72 7.95
CA ASN A 175 0.48 5.29 7.89
C ASN A 175 -0.24 4.80 9.16
N ILE A 176 0.18 5.29 10.34
CA ILE A 176 -0.49 5.00 11.61
C ILE A 176 -1.89 5.62 11.62
N MET A 177 -1.99 6.94 11.41
CA MET A 177 -3.25 7.67 11.56
C MET A 177 -4.31 7.23 10.55
N LYS A 178 -3.90 6.87 9.33
CA LYS A 178 -4.81 6.34 8.30
C LYS A 178 -5.38 4.97 8.68
N SER A 179 -4.66 4.14 9.41
CA SER A 179 -5.13 2.82 9.83
C SER A 179 -6.24 2.86 10.90
N ILE A 180 -6.38 3.98 11.63
CA ILE A 180 -7.40 4.14 12.67
C ILE A 180 -8.75 4.41 11.99
N PRO A 181 -9.78 3.57 12.23
CA PRO A 181 -11.12 3.79 11.68
C PRO A 181 -11.70 5.13 12.12
N LYS A 182 -12.37 5.84 11.20
CA LYS A 182 -13.02 7.13 11.47
C LYS A 182 -14.52 6.99 11.37
N ASP A 183 -15.21 7.71 12.24
CA ASP A 183 -16.66 7.85 12.25
C ASP A 183 -17.02 9.34 12.14
N PHE A 184 -17.48 9.73 10.96
CA PHE A 184 -17.81 11.12 10.68
C PHE A 184 -19.23 11.50 11.12
N GLY A 185 -20.06 10.52 11.53
CA GLY A 185 -21.48 10.77 11.85
C GLY A 185 -22.31 11.29 10.65
N ASN A 186 -21.68 11.50 9.51
CA ASN A 186 -22.28 12.02 8.29
C ASN A 186 -21.79 11.22 7.07
N PRO A 187 -22.69 10.54 6.31
CA PRO A 187 -22.33 9.75 5.13
C PRO A 187 -21.61 10.56 4.04
N VAL A 188 -21.98 11.82 3.84
CA VAL A 188 -21.36 12.69 2.83
C VAL A 188 -19.90 12.97 3.19
N ALA A 189 -19.62 13.36 4.43
CA ALA A 189 -18.25 13.59 4.90
C ALA A 189 -17.41 12.31 4.86
N ALA A 190 -18.01 11.16 5.15
CA ALA A 190 -17.35 9.86 5.04
C ALA A 190 -16.99 9.53 3.58
N GLN A 191 -17.86 9.86 2.64
CA GLN A 191 -17.62 9.64 1.21
C GLN A 191 -16.56 10.61 0.67
N GLU A 192 -16.63 11.89 1.02
CA GLU A 192 -15.61 12.87 0.64
C GLU A 192 -14.22 12.46 1.15
N TYR A 193 -14.13 12.00 2.40
CA TYR A 193 -12.86 11.50 2.95
C TYR A 193 -12.31 10.30 2.16
N ARG A 194 -13.18 9.34 1.81
CA ARG A 194 -12.78 8.18 0.98
C ARG A 194 -12.28 8.62 -0.38
N THR A 195 -12.98 9.57 -1.02
CA THR A 195 -12.58 10.09 -2.33
C THR A 195 -11.18 10.73 -2.28
N LEU A 196 -10.87 11.47 -1.21
CA LEU A 196 -9.54 12.06 -1.01
C LEU A 196 -8.44 11.00 -0.82
N ASP A 197 -8.77 9.86 -0.22
CA ASP A 197 -7.83 8.76 -0.01
C ASP A 197 -7.71 7.87 -1.26
N ASP A 198 -8.81 7.66 -1.98
CA ASP A 198 -8.91 6.79 -3.16
C ASP A 198 -8.23 7.39 -4.40
N VAL A 199 -8.19 8.72 -4.57
CA VAL A 199 -7.53 9.36 -5.72
C VAL A 199 -6.06 8.95 -5.82
N VAL A 200 -5.38 8.79 -4.69
CA VAL A 200 -3.97 8.35 -4.66
C VAL A 200 -3.84 6.86 -5.02
N TYR A 201 -4.84 6.03 -4.64
CA TYR A 201 -4.82 4.58 -4.93
C TYR A 201 -5.36 4.24 -6.31
N GLN A 202 -6.37 4.95 -6.81
CA GLN A 202 -6.96 4.70 -8.14
C GLN A 202 -5.97 4.95 -9.26
N GLN A 203 -5.14 5.98 -9.18
CA GLN A 203 -4.10 6.24 -10.18
C GLN A 203 -3.08 5.10 -10.30
N VAL A 204 -2.73 4.46 -9.18
CA VAL A 204 -1.82 3.30 -9.17
C VAL A 204 -2.52 2.05 -9.67
N THR A 205 -3.79 1.86 -9.33
CA THR A 205 -4.57 0.66 -9.72
C THR A 205 -4.91 0.69 -11.21
N GLU A 206 -5.31 1.83 -11.77
CA GLU A 206 -5.57 1.98 -13.21
C GLU A 206 -4.31 1.72 -14.05
N GLU A 207 -3.14 2.14 -13.58
CA GLU A 207 -1.88 1.85 -14.28
C GLU A 207 -1.51 0.37 -14.21
N ILE A 208 -1.78 -0.30 -13.10
CA ILE A 208 -1.58 -1.75 -12.95
C ILE A 208 -2.53 -2.50 -13.88
N GLU A 209 -3.81 -2.12 -13.93
CA GLU A 209 -4.81 -2.76 -14.80
C GLU A 209 -4.54 -2.53 -16.29
N GLN A 210 -4.14 -1.32 -16.68
CA GLN A 210 -3.76 -1.04 -18.07
C GLN A 210 -2.50 -1.79 -18.51
N ASN A 211 -1.57 -2.05 -17.60
CA ASN A 211 -0.35 -2.80 -17.90
C ASN A 211 -0.58 -4.33 -17.81
N ALA A 212 -1.48 -4.81 -16.97
CA ALA A 212 -1.82 -6.23 -16.87
C ALA A 212 -2.56 -6.77 -18.12
N ASN A 213 -3.32 -5.91 -18.80
CA ASN A 213 -4.07 -6.29 -20.01
C ASN A 213 -3.22 -6.25 -21.31
N SER A 214 -1.95 -5.92 -21.25
CA SER A 214 -1.09 -5.82 -22.44
C SER A 214 -0.19 -7.06 -22.69
N GLU A 215 -0.18 -8.05 -21.81
CA GLU A 215 0.45 -9.33 -22.07
C GLU A 215 -0.61 -10.35 -22.52
N GLU A 216 -0.63 -10.65 -23.83
CA GLU A 216 -1.29 -11.85 -24.34
C GLU A 216 -0.64 -13.07 -23.69
N PHE A 217 -1.44 -13.85 -22.98
CA PHE A 217 -1.04 -15.16 -22.46
C PHE A 217 -0.75 -16.05 -23.67
N GLN A 218 0.51 -16.18 -24.04
CA GLN A 218 0.93 -17.22 -25.00
C GLN A 218 0.84 -18.56 -24.25
N VAL A 219 -0.26 -19.25 -24.46
CA VAL A 219 -0.35 -20.67 -24.15
C VAL A 219 0.55 -21.38 -25.15
N GLU A 220 1.76 -21.76 -24.76
CA GLU A 220 2.52 -22.74 -25.47
C GLU A 220 1.78 -24.07 -25.32
N ASP A 221 1.02 -24.46 -26.35
CA ASP A 221 0.49 -25.80 -26.49
C ASP A 221 1.67 -26.79 -26.68
N GLU A 222 2.21 -27.29 -25.57
CA GLU A 222 2.97 -28.53 -25.59
C GLU A 222 1.97 -29.66 -25.87
N VAL A 223 1.86 -30.03 -27.16
CA VAL A 223 1.21 -31.26 -27.56
C VAL A 223 2.07 -32.44 -27.09
N VAL A 224 1.74 -32.94 -25.91
CA VAL A 224 2.27 -34.25 -25.47
C VAL A 224 1.51 -35.33 -26.25
N GLU A 225 2.12 -35.89 -27.31
CA GLU A 225 1.67 -37.13 -27.93
C GLU A 225 1.74 -38.26 -26.90
N VAL A 226 0.58 -38.62 -26.33
CA VAL A 226 0.44 -39.84 -25.56
C VAL A 226 0.18 -40.99 -26.52
N GLY A 227 1.22 -41.77 -26.77
CA GLY A 227 1.16 -43.00 -27.54
C GLY A 227 0.11 -43.96 -27.02
N ASN A 228 -0.68 -44.41 -27.93
CA ASN A 228 -1.74 -45.39 -27.82
C ASN A 228 -1.18 -46.78 -27.45
N THR A 229 -1.50 -47.29 -26.25
CA THR A 229 -1.53 -48.75 -26.03
C THR A 229 -2.80 -49.07 -25.23
N GLY A 230 -3.70 -49.74 -25.98
CA GLY A 230 -4.97 -50.20 -25.48
C GLY A 230 -4.88 -51.31 -24.46
N THR A 231 -5.85 -51.36 -23.59
CA THR A 231 -6.45 -52.62 -23.09
C THR A 231 -7.89 -52.32 -22.62
N MET A 232 -8.83 -52.95 -23.33
CA MET A 232 -10.24 -53.07 -22.95
C MET A 232 -10.37 -53.89 -21.69
N ILE A 233 -11.27 -53.51 -20.80
CA ILE A 233 -12.14 -54.48 -20.07
C ILE A 233 -13.47 -53.79 -19.74
N ALA A 234 -14.53 -54.53 -20.04
CA ALA A 234 -15.97 -54.36 -20.07
C ALA A 234 -16.61 -53.86 -18.78
N ASP A 235 -17.62 -53.01 -18.96
CA ASP A 235 -19.08 -53.26 -18.73
C ASP A 235 -19.53 -53.76 -17.34
N ASN A 236 -20.28 -52.96 -16.64
CA ASN A 236 -21.61 -53.42 -16.19
C ASN A 236 -22.51 -52.28 -15.69
N SER A 237 -23.64 -52.20 -16.36
CA SER A 237 -24.86 -51.51 -16.05
C SER A 237 -25.47 -51.94 -14.71
N ASN A 238 -26.13 -51.06 -13.97
CA ASN A 238 -27.59 -51.15 -13.78
C ASN A 238 -28.16 -50.01 -12.94
N ALA A 239 -29.28 -49.56 -13.45
CA ALA A 239 -30.27 -48.64 -12.91
C ALA A 239 -31.05 -49.21 -11.70
N THR A 240 -31.65 -48.29 -10.94
CA THR A 240 -33.09 -48.17 -10.57
C THR A 240 -33.21 -47.23 -9.39
N LYS A 241 -33.84 -46.10 -9.51
CA LYS A 241 -35.26 -45.67 -9.35
C LYS A 241 -35.91 -46.01 -8.00
N ASP A 242 -36.50 -44.89 -7.51
CA ASP A 242 -37.74 -44.76 -6.73
C ASP A 242 -37.71 -45.13 -5.26
N ASP A 243 -38.31 -44.46 -4.36
CA ASP A 243 -39.50 -43.67 -4.17
C ASP A 243 -39.67 -43.28 -2.69
N LYS A 244 -40.15 -42.06 -2.47
CA LYS A 244 -41.15 -41.61 -1.51
C LYS A 244 -41.28 -42.13 -0.06
N LYS A 245 -41.53 -41.13 0.74
CA LYS A 245 -42.61 -40.90 1.75
C LYS A 245 -42.22 -40.95 3.24
N GLN A 246 -42.41 -39.75 3.78
CA GLN A 246 -43.32 -39.37 4.89
C GLN A 246 -43.21 -40.18 6.20
N SER A 247 -43.05 -39.56 7.25
CA SER A 247 -43.94 -38.91 8.22
C SER A 247 -43.49 -39.07 9.66
N ASN A 248 -43.62 -37.97 10.35
CA ASN A 248 -44.19 -37.80 11.69
C ASN A 248 -43.69 -38.63 12.90
N ASP A 249 -43.42 -37.84 13.83
CA ASP A 249 -44.00 -37.67 15.18
C ASP A 249 -43.17 -38.14 16.38
N GLU A 250 -43.11 -37.18 17.25
CA GLU A 250 -43.17 -37.26 18.73
C GLU A 250 -42.18 -38.13 19.50
N SER A 251 -41.35 -37.49 20.21
CA SER A 251 -41.35 -37.33 21.67
C SER A 251 -40.22 -36.39 22.10
#